data_4f7d3c042c3e6ec875a978fd91061636
#
_entry.id   4f7d3c042c3e6ec875a978fd91061636
#
_cell.length_a   1.000
_cell.length_b   1.000
_cell.length_c   1.000
_cell.angle_alpha   90.00
_cell.angle_beta   90.00
_cell.angle_gamma   90.00
#
_symmetry.space_group_name_H-M   'P 1'
#
loop_
_entity.id
_entity.type
_entity.pdbx_description
1 polymer ?
#
loop_
_entity_poly.entity_id
_entity_poly.type
_entity_poly.pdbx_seq_one_letter_code
_entity_poly.pdbx_strand_id
1 'polypeptide(L)'
;MEQPITHKSKIYAGNDVLVCKRHGLIIPYDEVVWAYMYERRVNGIRVESYLAICTKLGKKIPLHGKPKELEIVVFKYLIQKNPSVMLGYGKEQKTNYKAIVKSYKDTKETQLEDKAI
;
A
#
# COMPACT_ATOMS: atom_id res chain seq x y z
N MET A 1 13.37 17.62 9.19
CA MET A 1 12.34 16.83 8.55
C MET A 1 10.96 17.27 9.03
N GLU A 2 10.05 17.25 8.14
CA GLU A 2 8.70 17.72 8.39
C GLU A 2 7.91 16.79 9.29
N GLN A 3 6.72 17.26 9.64
CA GLN A 3 5.80 16.52 10.48
C GLN A 3 5.34 15.25 9.78
N PRO A 4 5.12 14.14 10.52
CA PRO A 4 4.58 12.95 9.89
C PRO A 4 3.13 13.16 9.45
N ILE A 5 2.73 12.50 8.36
CA ILE A 5 1.35 12.53 7.88
C ILE A 5 0.45 11.80 8.89
N THR A 6 0.91 10.66 9.38
CA THR A 6 0.21 9.93 10.45
C THR A 6 1.11 9.86 11.67
N HIS A 7 0.56 10.19 12.84
CA HIS A 7 1.34 10.23 14.08
C HIS A 7 1.57 8.82 14.66
N LYS A 8 0.59 7.95 14.54
CA LYS A 8 0.67 6.59 15.12
C LYS A 8 1.73 5.74 14.43
N SER A 9 1.75 5.72 13.12
CA SER A 9 2.71 4.92 12.33
C SER A 9 3.92 5.72 11.89
N LYS A 10 3.95 7.02 12.15
CA LYS A 10 5.02 7.94 11.76
C LYS A 10 5.35 7.83 10.27
N ILE A 11 4.33 8.08 9.43
CA ILE A 11 4.46 8.01 7.99
C ILE A 11 4.86 9.38 7.43
N TYR A 12 5.93 9.39 6.65
CA TYR A 12 6.44 10.57 5.97
C TYR A 12 6.38 10.34 4.45
N ALA A 13 6.05 11.39 3.71
CA ALA A 13 6.03 11.33 2.26
C ALA A 13 7.37 11.82 1.70
N GLY A 14 8.09 10.94 1.02
CA GLY A 14 9.25 11.32 0.22
C GLY A 14 8.84 11.59 -1.22
N ASN A 15 9.82 11.88 -2.08
CA ASN A 15 9.55 12.13 -3.49
C ASN A 15 9.10 10.86 -4.24
N ASP A 16 9.75 9.75 -3.97
CA ASP A 16 9.49 8.48 -4.67
C ASP A 16 8.99 7.38 -3.74
N VAL A 17 8.99 7.61 -2.44
CA VAL A 17 8.68 6.59 -1.44
C VAL A 17 7.86 7.16 -0.29
N LEU A 18 7.07 6.29 0.35
CA LEU A 18 6.51 6.53 1.66
C LEU A 18 7.45 5.90 2.68
N VAL A 19 7.77 6.63 3.74
CA VAL A 19 8.62 6.13 4.82
C VAL A 19 7.78 5.93 6.07
N CYS A 20 7.74 4.70 6.56
CA CYS A 20 7.06 4.35 7.81
C CYS A 20 8.11 4.09 8.88
N LYS A 21 8.47 5.11 9.65
CA LYS A 21 9.56 5.02 10.63
C LYS A 21 9.30 4.02 11.75
N ARG A 22 8.06 3.94 12.19
CA ARG A 22 7.71 3.03 13.28
C ARG A 22 8.02 1.57 12.96
N HIS A 23 7.84 1.18 11.71
CA HIS A 23 8.03 -0.21 11.27
C HIS A 23 9.32 -0.40 10.48
N GLY A 24 10.11 0.66 10.30
CA GLY A 24 11.34 0.58 9.53
C GLY A 24 11.11 0.25 8.06
N LEU A 25 9.98 0.69 7.50
CA LEU A 25 9.60 0.36 6.14
C LEU A 25 9.75 1.55 5.20
N ILE A 26 10.22 1.27 3.99
CA ILE A 26 10.26 2.21 2.89
C ILE A 26 9.45 1.60 1.75
N ILE A 27 8.42 2.31 1.30
CA ILE A 27 7.48 1.79 0.30
C ILE A 27 7.55 2.67 -0.94
N PRO A 28 8.19 2.19 -2.02
CA PRO A 28 8.17 2.93 -3.29
C PRO A 28 6.76 3.07 -3.83
N TYR A 29 6.39 4.28 -4.27
CA TYR A 29 5.04 4.51 -4.79
C TYR A 29 4.71 3.62 -5.98
N ASP A 30 5.69 3.36 -6.85
CA ASP A 30 5.48 2.57 -8.06
C ASP A 30 5.31 1.08 -7.81
N GLU A 31 5.62 0.59 -6.62
CA GLU A 31 5.38 -0.79 -6.24
C GLU A 31 3.98 -1.04 -5.72
N VAL A 32 3.24 0.03 -5.36
CA VAL A 32 1.89 -0.09 -4.82
C VAL A 32 0.91 -0.27 -5.97
N VAL A 33 0.15 -1.36 -5.95
CA VAL A 33 -0.84 -1.64 -6.99
C VAL A 33 -2.28 -1.56 -6.47
N TRP A 34 -2.46 -1.64 -5.16
CA TRP A 34 -3.80 -1.63 -4.56
C TRP A 34 -3.72 -1.05 -3.15
N ALA A 35 -4.67 -0.19 -2.82
CA ALA A 35 -4.78 0.39 -1.48
C ALA A 35 -6.26 0.46 -1.08
N TYR A 36 -6.57 0.06 0.14
CA TYR A 36 -7.92 0.14 0.65
C TYR A 36 -7.93 0.36 2.16
N MET A 37 -9.01 0.98 2.65
CA MET A 37 -9.22 1.18 4.08
C MET A 37 -9.86 -0.07 4.67
N TYR A 38 -9.30 -0.54 5.77
CA TYR A 38 -9.88 -1.62 6.56
C TYR A 38 -10.35 -1.06 7.89
N GLU A 39 -11.54 -1.48 8.33
CA GLU A 39 -12.10 -1.06 9.60
C GLU A 39 -12.76 -2.26 10.27
N ARG A 40 -12.39 -2.51 11.51
CA ARG A 40 -13.00 -3.56 12.31
C ARG A 40 -13.85 -2.94 13.40
N ARG A 41 -15.10 -3.40 13.51
CA ARG A 41 -16.04 -2.93 14.53
C ARG A 41 -16.46 -4.09 15.42
N VAL A 42 -16.63 -3.78 16.72
CA VAL A 42 -17.17 -4.72 17.69
C VAL A 42 -18.32 -4.01 18.38
N ASN A 43 -19.52 -4.59 18.29
CA ASN A 43 -20.76 -4.00 18.84
C ASN A 43 -21.00 -2.55 18.37
N GLY A 44 -20.70 -2.28 17.08
CA GLY A 44 -20.86 -0.96 16.50
C GLY A 44 -19.75 0.02 16.81
N ILE A 45 -18.78 -0.35 17.65
CA ILE A 45 -17.66 0.51 18.01
C ILE A 45 -16.45 0.15 17.17
N ARG A 46 -15.83 1.16 16.54
CA ARG A 46 -14.62 0.96 15.76
C ARG A 46 -13.44 0.67 16.69
N VAL A 47 -12.86 -0.53 16.61
CA VAL A 47 -11.73 -0.95 17.43
C VAL A 47 -10.41 -0.93 16.68
N GLU A 48 -10.45 -0.98 15.36
CA GLU A 48 -9.24 -0.97 14.54
C GLU A 48 -9.54 -0.37 13.17
N SER A 49 -8.61 0.43 12.68
CA SER A 49 -8.63 0.89 11.29
C SER A 49 -7.21 1.01 10.77
N TYR A 50 -7.01 0.66 9.52
CA TYR A 50 -5.71 0.84 8.86
C TYR A 50 -5.89 0.97 7.36
N LEU A 51 -4.87 1.55 6.71
CA LEU A 51 -4.78 1.58 5.26
C LEU A 51 -3.96 0.37 4.82
N ALA A 52 -4.56 -0.53 4.05
CA ALA A 52 -3.84 -1.68 3.51
C ALA A 52 -3.15 -1.24 2.21
N ILE A 53 -1.84 -1.34 2.19
CA ILE A 53 -1.02 -1.08 1.00
C ILE A 53 -0.57 -2.41 0.45
N CYS A 54 -1.01 -2.73 -0.77
CA CYS A 54 -0.69 -4.00 -1.40
C CYS A 54 0.26 -3.79 -2.57
N THR A 55 1.40 -4.45 -2.53
CA THR A 55 2.46 -4.27 -3.52
C THR A 55 2.41 -5.34 -4.61
N LYS A 56 3.05 -5.08 -5.73
CA LYS A 56 3.16 -6.04 -6.83
C LYS A 56 3.93 -7.31 -6.45
N LEU A 57 4.68 -7.26 -5.34
CA LEU A 57 5.39 -8.42 -4.80
C LEU A 57 4.50 -9.33 -3.96
N GLY A 58 3.24 -8.97 -3.78
CA GLY A 58 2.31 -9.77 -2.99
C GLY A 58 2.30 -9.43 -1.51
N LYS A 59 2.96 -8.36 -1.11
CA LYS A 59 2.99 -7.93 0.29
C LYS A 59 1.81 -7.02 0.60
N LYS A 60 1.19 -7.25 1.75
CA LYS A 60 0.15 -6.39 2.30
C LYS A 60 0.71 -5.70 3.54
N ILE A 61 0.80 -4.39 3.50
CA ILE A 61 1.38 -3.59 4.58
C ILE A 61 0.26 -2.78 5.24
N PRO A 62 -0.08 -3.04 6.51
CA PRO A 62 -1.09 -2.26 7.22
C PRO A 62 -0.47 -0.99 7.80
N LEU A 63 -0.99 0.16 7.39
CA LEU A 63 -0.57 1.46 7.92
C LEU A 63 -1.66 1.98 8.84
N HIS A 64 -1.40 1.99 10.15
CA HIS A 64 -2.35 2.42 11.16
C HIS A 64 -2.34 3.94 11.32
N GLY A 65 -3.51 4.50 11.54
CA GLY A 65 -3.65 5.94 11.74
C GLY A 65 -5.12 6.35 11.76
N LYS A 66 -5.35 7.64 11.97
CA LYS A 66 -6.69 8.19 11.91
C LYS A 66 -7.17 8.22 10.46
N PRO A 67 -8.47 7.97 10.21
CA PRO A 67 -8.99 7.96 8.83
C PRO A 67 -8.63 9.20 8.01
N LYS A 68 -8.71 10.38 8.62
CA LYS A 68 -8.36 11.63 7.92
C LYS A 68 -6.89 11.69 7.52
N GLU A 69 -6.00 11.21 8.39
CA GLU A 69 -4.57 11.16 8.09
C GLU A 69 -4.28 10.17 6.97
N LEU A 70 -4.93 9.01 7.01
CA LEU A 70 -4.76 7.98 5.98
C LEU A 70 -5.30 8.43 4.63
N GLU A 71 -6.40 9.20 4.61
CA GLU A 71 -6.91 9.80 3.39
C GLU A 71 -5.88 10.74 2.75
N ILE A 72 -5.17 11.50 3.55
CA ILE A 72 -4.10 12.37 3.05
C ILE A 72 -3.00 11.55 2.38
N VAL A 73 -2.60 10.43 2.98
CA VAL A 73 -1.61 9.53 2.38
C VAL A 73 -2.06 9.08 0.99
N VAL A 74 -3.32 8.69 0.86
CA VAL A 74 -3.86 8.18 -0.40
C VAL A 74 -4.04 9.31 -1.42
N PHE A 75 -4.83 10.34 -1.08
CA PHE A 75 -5.28 11.31 -2.07
C PHE A 75 -4.26 12.41 -2.36
N LYS A 76 -3.44 12.77 -1.40
CA LYS A 76 -2.43 13.82 -1.61
C LYS A 76 -1.11 13.28 -2.12
N TYR A 77 -0.75 12.05 -1.78
CA TYR A 77 0.57 11.51 -2.12
C TYR A 77 0.49 10.29 -3.04
N LEU A 78 -0.17 9.22 -2.62
CA LEU A 78 -0.15 7.95 -3.36
C LEU A 78 -0.72 8.09 -4.77
N ILE A 79 -1.92 8.63 -4.91
CA ILE A 79 -2.58 8.79 -6.21
C ILE A 79 -1.81 9.74 -7.10
N GLN A 80 -1.25 10.82 -6.53
CA GLN A 80 -0.50 11.79 -7.30
C GLN A 80 0.79 11.19 -7.87
N LYS A 81 1.42 10.29 -7.15
CA LYS A 81 2.67 9.65 -7.55
C LYS A 81 2.44 8.37 -8.37
N ASN A 82 1.29 7.73 -8.19
CA ASN A 82 0.96 6.48 -8.88
C ASN A 82 -0.53 6.46 -9.24
N PRO A 83 -0.91 7.14 -10.35
CA PRO A 83 -2.33 7.24 -10.73
C PRO A 83 -3.00 5.91 -11.07
N SER A 84 -2.23 4.86 -11.34
CA SER A 84 -2.79 3.56 -11.72
C SER A 84 -3.11 2.66 -10.51
N VAL A 85 -2.89 3.14 -9.28
CA VAL A 85 -3.20 2.33 -8.08
C VAL A 85 -4.71 2.07 -8.00
N MET A 86 -5.08 0.81 -7.72
CA MET A 86 -6.48 0.46 -7.47
C MET A 86 -6.88 0.89 -6.06
N LEU A 87 -8.08 1.42 -5.91
CA LEU A 87 -8.61 1.86 -4.62
C LEU A 87 -9.87 1.09 -4.24
N GLY A 88 -10.07 0.93 -2.93
CA GLY A 88 -11.26 0.29 -2.39
C GLY A 88 -11.16 -1.22 -2.35
N TYR A 89 -12.03 -1.84 -1.55
CA TYR A 89 -12.07 -3.29 -1.39
C TYR A 89 -13.29 -3.87 -2.07
N GLY A 90 -13.07 -4.86 -2.92
CA GLY A 90 -14.14 -5.57 -3.58
C GLY A 90 -13.59 -6.83 -4.25
N LYS A 91 -14.50 -7.67 -4.74
CA LYS A 91 -14.16 -8.91 -5.42
C LYS A 91 -13.31 -8.67 -6.66
N GLU A 92 -13.66 -7.65 -7.42
CA GLU A 92 -12.96 -7.29 -8.64
C GLU A 92 -11.52 -6.86 -8.37
N GLN A 93 -11.33 -5.98 -7.40
CA GLN A 93 -10.01 -5.52 -7.01
C GLN A 93 -9.14 -6.66 -6.50
N LYS A 94 -9.71 -7.54 -5.68
CA LYS A 94 -9.01 -8.71 -5.15
C LYS A 94 -8.56 -9.66 -6.26
N THR A 95 -9.44 -9.92 -7.22
CA THR A 95 -9.13 -10.79 -8.37
C THR A 95 -8.05 -10.16 -9.25
N ASN A 96 -8.18 -8.87 -9.55
CA ASN A 96 -7.19 -8.13 -10.34
C ASN A 96 -5.82 -8.10 -9.67
N TYR A 97 -5.81 -7.91 -8.34
CA TYR A 97 -4.56 -7.91 -7.59
C TYR A 97 -3.84 -9.25 -7.67
N LYS A 98 -4.56 -10.35 -7.50
CA LYS A 98 -3.98 -11.69 -7.62
C LYS A 98 -3.37 -11.92 -9.01
N ALA A 99 -4.05 -11.46 -10.06
CA ALA A 99 -3.56 -11.56 -11.43
C ALA A 99 -2.30 -10.74 -11.65
N ILE A 100 -2.26 -9.52 -11.10
CA ILE A 100 -1.09 -8.65 -11.19
C ILE A 100 0.13 -9.28 -10.51
N VAL A 101 -0.05 -9.79 -9.30
CA VAL A 101 1.04 -10.44 -8.54
C VAL A 101 1.56 -11.66 -9.28
N LYS A 102 0.67 -12.49 -9.80
CA LYS A 102 1.05 -13.68 -10.57
C LYS A 102 1.84 -13.31 -11.83
N SER A 103 1.35 -12.33 -12.57
CA SER A 103 2.01 -11.85 -13.78
C SER A 103 3.42 -11.32 -13.48
N TYR A 104 3.56 -10.57 -12.41
CA TYR A 104 4.86 -10.04 -12.00
C TYR A 104 5.84 -11.16 -11.62
N LYS A 105 5.39 -12.15 -10.88
CA LYS A 105 6.21 -13.31 -10.50
C LYS A 105 6.64 -14.12 -11.71
N ASP A 106 5.72 -14.38 -12.64
CA ASP A 106 6.02 -15.14 -13.84
C ASP A 106 7.06 -14.42 -14.70
N THR A 107 6.92 -13.11 -14.88
CA THR A 107 7.89 -12.30 -15.62
C THR A 107 9.26 -12.33 -14.97
N LYS A 108 9.30 -12.22 -13.64
CA LYS A 108 10.56 -12.22 -12.89
C LYS A 108 11.27 -13.57 -12.98
N GLU A 109 10.52 -14.68 -12.89
CA GLU A 109 11.07 -16.03 -13.04
C GLU A 109 11.65 -16.24 -14.43
N THR A 110 10.94 -15.80 -15.46
CA THR A 110 11.43 -15.86 -16.84
C THR A 110 12.74 -15.09 -17.01
N GLN A 111 12.83 -13.89 -16.44
CA GLN A 111 14.07 -13.11 -16.50
C GLN A 111 15.22 -13.78 -15.77
N LEU A 112 14.96 -14.44 -14.64
CA LEU A 112 15.98 -15.17 -13.92
C LEU A 112 16.49 -16.39 -14.70
N GLU A 113 15.59 -17.13 -15.35
CA GLU A 113 15.96 -18.25 -16.21
C GLU A 113 16.84 -17.80 -17.38
N ASP A 114 16.48 -16.69 -18.02
CA ASP A 114 17.28 -16.14 -19.10
C ASP A 114 18.69 -15.74 -18.64
N LYS A 115 18.82 -15.25 -17.44
CA LYS A 115 20.13 -14.87 -16.88
C LYS A 115 20.97 -16.08 -16.44
N ALA A 116 20.34 -17.19 -16.16
CA ALA A 116 21.03 -18.41 -15.72
C ALA A 116 21.70 -19.16 -16.89
N ILE A 117 21.33 -18.82 -18.08
CA ILE A 117 21.92 -19.38 -19.31
C ILE A 117 23.12 -18.52 -19.74
#